data_d700a25926be51a279dddc550d97fe39
#
_entry.id   d700a25926be51a279dddc550d97fe39
#
_cell.length_a   1.000
_cell.length_b   1.000
_cell.length_c   1.000
_cell.angle_alpha   90.00
_cell.angle_beta   90.00
_cell.angle_gamma   90.00
#
_symmetry.space_group_name_H-M   'P 1'
#
loop_
_entity.id
_entity.type
_entity.pdbx_description
1 polymer ?
#
loop_
_entity_poly.entity_id
_entity_poly.type
_entity_poly.pdbx_seq_one_letter_code
_entity_poly.pdbx_strand_id
1 'polypeptide(L)'
;DVNLVKYVTRFASEIGADILKVDYTGSKETFRQVVEVAFSPILIRGGPKTRNDVEFLQMIKDSIDAGAKGVTVGRNLWQSANPEKLARAISLIVHEGKDVGESLKALE
;
A
#
# COMPACT_ATOMS: atom_id res chain seq x y z
N ASP A 1 2.89 7.41 13.43
CA ASP A 1 3.43 6.71 14.60
C ASP A 1 3.21 5.21 14.44
N VAL A 2 4.30 4.46 14.38
CA VAL A 2 4.28 3.00 14.18
C VAL A 2 3.52 2.31 15.31
N ASN A 3 3.73 2.75 16.54
CA ASN A 3 3.11 2.11 17.69
C ASN A 3 1.59 2.30 17.69
N LEU A 4 1.12 3.46 17.27
CA LEU A 4 -0.31 3.71 17.15
C LEU A 4 -0.92 2.83 16.05
N VAL A 5 -0.28 2.75 14.89
CA VAL A 5 -0.76 1.91 13.79
C VAL A 5 -0.79 0.45 14.19
N LYS A 6 0.25 -0.03 14.89
CA LYS A 6 0.27 -1.40 15.44
C LYS A 6 -0.89 -1.64 16.40
N TYR A 7 -1.12 -0.69 17.29
CA TYR A 7 -2.19 -0.82 18.28
C TYR A 7 -3.56 -0.93 17.63
N VAL A 8 -3.89 -0.01 16.72
CA VAL A 8 -5.21 -0.03 16.08
C VAL A 8 -5.37 -1.24 15.15
N THR A 9 -4.29 -1.68 14.52
CA THR A 9 -4.29 -2.88 13.67
C THR A 9 -4.61 -4.13 14.51
N ARG A 10 -3.94 -4.28 15.64
CA ARG A 10 -4.18 -5.39 16.55
C ARG A 10 -5.59 -5.34 17.12
N PHE A 11 -6.03 -4.16 17.55
CA PHE A 11 -7.36 -3.95 18.10
C PHE A 11 -8.43 -4.36 17.07
N ALA A 12 -8.34 -3.86 15.83
CA ALA A 12 -9.30 -4.19 14.79
C ALA A 12 -9.31 -5.69 14.47
N SER A 13 -8.14 -6.31 14.46
CA SER A 13 -8.03 -7.75 14.25
C SER A 13 -8.74 -8.54 15.35
N GLU A 14 -8.55 -8.14 16.60
CA GLU A 14 -9.13 -8.84 17.76
C GLU A 14 -10.64 -8.73 17.83
N ILE A 15 -11.23 -7.64 17.36
CA ILE A 15 -12.69 -7.49 17.32
C ILE A 15 -13.33 -8.08 16.08
N GLY A 16 -12.55 -8.76 15.22
CA GLY A 16 -13.08 -9.59 14.16
C GLY A 16 -13.13 -8.98 12.77
N ALA A 17 -12.35 -7.95 12.50
CA ALA A 17 -12.28 -7.40 11.14
C ALA A 17 -11.76 -8.44 10.15
N ASP A 18 -12.45 -8.60 9.02
CA ASP A 18 -12.06 -9.57 7.99
C ASP A 18 -10.94 -9.04 7.11
N ILE A 19 -10.90 -7.72 6.89
CA ILE A 19 -9.88 -7.02 6.10
C ILE A 19 -9.54 -5.73 6.85
N LEU A 20 -8.26 -5.38 6.89
CA LEU A 20 -7.78 -4.20 7.60
C LEU A 20 -7.29 -3.16 6.58
N LYS A 21 -7.75 -1.94 6.74
CA LYS A 21 -7.30 -0.80 5.92
C LYS A 21 -6.49 0.11 6.83
N VAL A 22 -5.18 0.19 6.60
CA VAL A 22 -4.27 0.89 7.50
C VAL A 22 -3.35 1.85 6.74
N ASP A 23 -2.79 2.81 7.47
CA ASP A 23 -1.81 3.75 6.91
C ASP A 23 -0.45 3.08 6.78
N TYR A 24 0.26 3.39 5.70
CA TYR A 24 1.65 3.01 5.55
C TYR A 24 2.50 3.82 6.54
N THR A 25 3.50 3.17 7.15
CA THR A 25 4.26 3.74 8.26
C THR A 25 5.56 4.44 7.84
N GLY A 26 5.80 4.56 6.54
CA GLY A 26 6.95 5.32 6.02
C GLY A 26 8.15 4.48 5.63
N SER A 27 8.28 3.25 6.11
CA SER A 27 9.34 2.35 5.72
C SER A 27 8.87 0.91 5.71
N LYS A 28 9.55 0.07 4.94
CA LYS A 28 9.24 -1.36 4.86
C LYS A 28 9.43 -2.03 6.22
N GLU A 29 10.49 -1.66 6.94
CA GLU A 29 10.82 -2.26 8.24
C GLU A 29 9.75 -1.99 9.28
N THR A 30 9.29 -0.75 9.38
CA THR A 30 8.23 -0.40 10.34
C THR A 30 6.90 -0.98 9.94
N PHE A 31 6.60 -1.02 8.64
CA PHE A 31 5.34 -1.59 8.18
C PHE A 31 5.27 -3.11 8.38
N ARG A 32 6.40 -3.79 8.27
CA ARG A 32 6.47 -5.22 8.58
C ARG A 32 6.03 -5.50 10.02
N GLN A 33 6.37 -4.62 10.97
CA GLN A 33 5.91 -4.74 12.36
C GLN A 33 4.39 -4.65 12.47
N VAL A 34 3.75 -3.82 11.64
CA VAL A 34 2.28 -3.72 11.60
C VAL A 34 1.67 -5.02 11.08
N VAL A 35 2.24 -5.57 10.01
CA VAL A 35 1.77 -6.82 9.43
C VAL A 35 1.87 -7.97 10.45
N GLU A 36 2.94 -8.02 11.23
CA GLU A 36 3.16 -9.08 12.22
C GLU A 36 2.09 -9.14 13.31
N VAL A 37 1.45 -8.02 13.66
CA VAL A 37 0.43 -8.01 14.71
C VAL A 37 -0.99 -8.21 14.16
N ALA A 38 -1.16 -8.29 12.85
CA ALA A 38 -2.46 -8.44 12.22
C ALA A 38 -2.85 -9.91 12.10
N PHE A 39 -4.14 -10.21 12.27
CA PHE A 39 -4.72 -11.55 12.06
C PHE A 39 -5.42 -11.65 10.71
N SER A 40 -5.65 -10.54 10.05
CA SER A 40 -6.41 -10.47 8.80
C SER A 40 -5.58 -9.79 7.72
N PRO A 41 -5.92 -9.97 6.43
CA PRO A 41 -5.21 -9.30 5.34
C PRO A 41 -5.23 -7.78 5.47
N ILE A 42 -4.11 -7.15 5.16
CA ILE A 42 -3.94 -5.70 5.23
C ILE A 42 -3.94 -5.11 3.83
N LEU A 43 -4.74 -4.04 3.65
CA LEU A 43 -4.68 -3.16 2.49
C LEU A 43 -4.21 -1.78 2.98
N ILE A 44 -3.26 -1.16 2.28
CA ILE A 44 -2.82 0.18 2.67
C ILE A 44 -3.73 1.25 2.09
N ARG A 45 -3.88 2.35 2.83
CA ARG A 45 -4.52 3.56 2.34
C ARG A 45 -3.54 4.33 1.47
N GLY A 46 -4.06 4.98 0.40
CA GLY A 46 -3.21 5.78 -0.46
C GLY A 46 -2.69 7.06 0.19
N GLY A 47 -3.46 7.62 1.11
CA GLY A 47 -3.07 8.85 1.78
C GLY A 47 -3.10 10.07 0.87
N PRO A 48 -2.42 11.16 1.28
CA PRO A 48 -2.31 12.37 0.46
C PRO A 48 -1.55 12.12 -0.84
N LYS A 49 -1.78 12.99 -1.82
CA LYS A 49 -1.07 12.91 -3.11
C LYS A 49 0.44 12.99 -2.88
N THR A 50 1.18 12.01 -3.40
CA THR A 50 2.64 12.00 -3.37
C THR A 50 3.19 12.98 -4.41
N ARG A 51 4.50 13.28 -4.33
CA ARG A 51 5.13 14.23 -5.25
C ARG A 51 5.10 13.77 -6.70
N ASN A 52 5.21 12.46 -6.91
CA ASN A 52 5.22 11.89 -8.26
C ASN A 52 4.76 10.43 -8.20
N ASP A 53 4.50 9.84 -9.37
CA ASP A 53 4.02 8.48 -9.46
C ASP A 53 5.07 7.43 -9.06
N VAL A 54 6.35 7.75 -9.26
CA VAL A 54 7.44 6.83 -8.84
C VAL A 54 7.43 6.65 -7.33
N GLU A 55 7.30 7.75 -6.59
CA GLU A 55 7.24 7.70 -5.12
C GLU A 55 6.03 6.91 -4.65
N PHE A 56 4.89 7.09 -5.30
CA PHE A 56 3.66 6.37 -4.96
C PHE A 56 3.80 4.87 -5.24
N LEU A 57 4.33 4.50 -6.41
CA LEU A 57 4.54 3.09 -6.75
C LEU A 57 5.56 2.42 -5.83
N GLN A 58 6.60 3.16 -5.40
CA GLN A 58 7.58 2.63 -4.45
C GLN A 58 6.93 2.34 -3.10
N MET A 59 6.06 3.23 -2.63
CA MET A 59 5.32 3.01 -1.39
C MET A 59 4.48 1.73 -1.48
N ILE A 60 3.80 1.53 -2.60
CA ILE A 60 2.99 0.32 -2.81
C ILE A 60 3.89 -0.92 -2.83
N LYS A 61 4.99 -0.89 -3.55
CA LYS A 61 5.92 -2.02 -3.64
C LYS A 61 6.46 -2.39 -2.26
N ASP A 62 6.90 -1.41 -1.50
CA ASP A 62 7.42 -1.64 -0.16
C ASP A 62 6.36 -2.22 0.77
N SER A 63 5.11 -1.77 0.63
CA SER A 63 4.00 -2.30 1.42
C SER A 63 3.72 -3.77 1.10
N ILE A 64 3.70 -4.13 -0.18
CA ILE A 64 3.48 -5.51 -0.61
C ILE A 64 4.64 -6.40 -0.15
N ASP A 65 5.88 -5.93 -0.29
CA ASP A 65 7.06 -6.68 0.15
C ASP A 65 7.06 -6.88 1.67
N ALA A 66 6.49 -5.95 2.42
CA ALA A 66 6.37 -6.07 3.88
C ALA A 66 5.23 -7.01 4.31
N GLY A 67 4.33 -7.38 3.40
CA GLY A 67 3.27 -8.33 3.68
C GLY A 67 1.85 -7.83 3.48
N ALA A 68 1.64 -6.61 3.01
CA ALA A 68 0.30 -6.15 2.63
C ALA A 68 -0.21 -6.93 1.42
N LYS A 69 -1.51 -7.08 1.33
CA LYS A 69 -2.15 -7.86 0.25
C LYS A 69 -2.66 -6.99 -0.89
N GLY A 70 -2.72 -5.69 -0.70
CA GLY A 70 -3.20 -4.77 -1.72
C GLY A 70 -3.29 -3.35 -1.22
N VAL A 71 -4.05 -2.54 -1.96
CA VAL A 71 -4.16 -1.11 -1.71
C VAL A 71 -5.62 -0.66 -1.83
N THR A 72 -5.94 0.45 -1.15
CA THR A 72 -7.19 1.18 -1.34
C THR A 72 -6.79 2.62 -1.59
N VAL A 73 -6.79 3.04 -2.85
CA VAL A 73 -6.25 4.33 -3.24
C VAL A 73 -7.33 5.21 -3.88
N GLY A 74 -7.18 6.50 -3.71
CA GLY A 74 -8.10 7.49 -4.25
C GLY A 74 -7.33 8.63 -4.92
N ARG A 75 -6.97 9.66 -4.14
CA ARG A 75 -6.37 10.89 -4.67
C ARG A 75 -5.15 10.66 -5.55
N ASN A 76 -4.26 9.75 -5.18
CA ASN A 76 -3.08 9.45 -5.99
C ASN A 76 -3.45 8.87 -7.34
N LEU A 77 -4.59 8.19 -7.45
CA LEU A 77 -5.03 7.61 -8.71
C LEU A 77 -5.72 8.63 -9.59
N TRP A 78 -6.83 9.22 -9.09
CA TRP A 78 -7.62 10.13 -9.95
C TRP A 78 -6.99 11.50 -10.16
N GLN A 79 -6.02 11.91 -9.33
CA GLN A 79 -5.25 13.13 -9.53
C GLN A 79 -3.99 12.90 -10.38
N SER A 80 -3.77 11.68 -10.85
CA SER A 80 -2.69 11.38 -11.78
C SER A 80 -2.98 11.96 -13.17
N ALA A 81 -1.92 12.24 -13.91
CA ALA A 81 -2.05 12.69 -15.31
C ALA A 81 -2.71 11.62 -16.18
N ASN A 82 -2.55 10.34 -15.86
CA ASN A 82 -3.19 9.25 -16.57
C ASN A 82 -3.61 8.14 -15.58
N PRO A 83 -4.81 8.25 -15.00
CA PRO A 83 -5.27 7.28 -13.99
C PRO A 83 -5.34 5.83 -14.50
N GLU A 84 -5.72 5.62 -15.75
CA GLU A 84 -5.79 4.28 -16.32
C GLU A 84 -4.42 3.60 -16.35
N LYS A 85 -3.40 4.30 -16.82
CA LYS A 85 -2.04 3.76 -16.86
C LYS A 85 -1.49 3.54 -15.46
N LEU A 86 -1.78 4.46 -14.54
CA LEU A 86 -1.34 4.29 -13.15
C LEU A 86 -2.03 3.10 -12.49
N ALA A 87 -3.31 2.89 -12.73
CA ALA A 87 -4.03 1.73 -12.21
C ALA A 87 -3.40 0.42 -12.74
N ARG A 88 -3.00 0.41 -14.00
CA ARG A 88 -2.31 -0.75 -14.58
C ARG A 88 -0.96 -0.99 -13.92
N ALA A 89 -0.20 0.07 -13.68
CA ALA A 89 1.10 -0.04 -12.99
C ALA A 89 0.92 -0.59 -11.58
N ILE A 90 -0.08 -0.12 -10.84
CA ILE A 90 -0.41 -0.62 -9.50
C ILE A 90 -0.74 -2.12 -9.56
N SER A 91 -1.56 -2.52 -10.53
CA SER A 91 -1.96 -3.92 -10.71
C SER A 91 -0.75 -4.83 -10.97
N LEU A 92 0.24 -4.37 -11.73
CA LEU A 92 1.46 -5.13 -11.98
C LEU A 92 2.22 -5.41 -10.68
N ILE A 93 2.29 -4.44 -9.78
CA ILE A 93 2.95 -4.61 -8.49
C ILE A 93 2.14 -5.55 -7.59
N VAL A 94 0.85 -5.27 -7.42
CA VAL A 94 0.00 -5.97 -6.44
C VAL A 94 -0.28 -7.41 -6.87
N HIS A 95 -0.63 -7.63 -8.12
CA HIS A 95 -1.09 -8.93 -8.59
C HIS A 95 -0.02 -9.76 -9.28
N GLU A 96 0.99 -9.15 -9.87
CA GLU A 96 2.02 -9.87 -10.61
C GLU A 96 3.40 -9.81 -9.96
N GLY A 97 3.55 -9.10 -8.85
CA GLY A 97 4.82 -9.01 -8.12
C GLY A 97 5.93 -8.29 -8.86
N LYS A 98 5.59 -7.46 -9.85
CA LYS A 98 6.60 -6.71 -10.60
C LYS A 98 7.24 -5.64 -9.73
N ASP A 99 8.48 -5.27 -10.06
CA ASP A 99 9.16 -4.17 -9.39
C ASP A 99 8.70 -2.81 -9.93
N VAL A 100 9.17 -1.73 -9.30
CA VAL A 100 8.78 -0.38 -9.70
C VAL A 100 9.25 -0.06 -11.12
N GLY A 101 10.47 -0.48 -11.47
CA GLY A 101 11.01 -0.25 -12.81
C GLY A 101 10.15 -0.86 -13.91
N GLU A 102 9.70 -2.10 -13.69
CA GLU A 102 8.82 -2.76 -14.66
C GLU A 102 7.43 -2.11 -14.71
N SER A 103 6.88 -1.75 -13.54
CA SER A 103 5.56 -1.12 -13.48
C SER A 103 5.53 0.26 -14.13
N LEU A 104 6.64 1.01 -14.07
CA LEU A 104 6.74 2.33 -14.69
C LEU A 104 6.59 2.27 -16.23
N LYS A 105 6.90 1.14 -16.85
CA LYS A 105 6.69 0.98 -18.28
C LYS A 105 5.22 1.11 -18.67
N ALA A 106 4.31 0.81 -17.78
CA ALA A 106 2.87 0.97 -18.03
C ALA A 106 2.45 2.44 -18.13
N LEU A 107 3.28 3.36 -17.64
CA LEU A 107 3.02 4.80 -17.71
C LEU A 107 3.49 5.45 -19.02
N GLU A 108 4.26 4.72 -19.81
CA GLU A 108 4.77 5.21 -21.09
C GLU A 108 3.70 5.28 -22.20
#